data_ebd969f5f6c66d51a873b99e0a1493d6
#
_entry.id   ebd969f5f6c66d51a873b99e0a1493d6
#
_cell.length_a   1.000
_cell.length_b   1.000
_cell.length_c   1.000
_cell.angle_alpha   90.00
_cell.angle_beta   90.00
_cell.angle_gamma   90.00
#
_symmetry.space_group_name_H-M   'P 1'
#
loop_
_entity.id
_entity.type
_entity.pdbx_description
1 polymer ?
#
loop_
_entity_poly.entity_id
_entity_poly.type
_entity_poly.pdbx_seq_one_letter_code
_entity_poly.pdbx_strand_id
1 'polypeptide(L)'
;MPDLTPVLQPTEPDESLLDRLALIERVTLIAAIVFFALNLAERLVVRLGLRLAVDHHLMNAETATVALVSALSLHYSGSRYSRRVHRLAVLLAAAVTLVCLAIVCQSLFHISPGINGFGLASPVPFDAAAGFALLGAAMLLIRAEARVAVGVADFLTFCLVLLVLVLVSGRLISALGIAGQPTPAPISWVPLLGLVVLTAVAFLRRAENGTYSILLGRGIGSNIARGLTPLLFTLPYLRECMRARLFNAEKMPPNYTTAILASTAVMLSFALLLFLAWRINQMEVKIHDLSLRDALTDLYNIRGFQLLAEQALRMARRAHVPFSVIYIDLDDLKRVNDTYGHQAGSSLLVETGKILKSSFREADVVGRIGGDEFVVAGQFNQSGISLAAKRIEEGAARRNAESDSPYRLSLSIGSVTIDPGPQQKLEELVAVADRAMYEEKRRKKLPVA
;
A
#
# COMPACT_ATOMS: atom_id res chain seq x y z
N MET A 1 -22.70 22.05 4.25
CA MET A 1 -21.94 21.43 3.15
C MET A 1 -20.87 20.55 3.77
N PRO A 2 -21.00 19.21 3.78
CA PRO A 2 -19.92 18.36 4.23
C PRO A 2 -18.90 18.20 3.08
N ASP A 3 -17.64 18.36 3.44
CA ASP A 3 -16.46 18.24 2.59
C ASP A 3 -16.44 16.88 1.86
N LEU A 4 -16.78 16.91 0.58
CA LEU A 4 -16.64 15.78 -0.35
C LEU A 4 -15.22 15.74 -0.93
N THR A 5 -14.20 15.73 -0.10
CA THR A 5 -12.89 15.27 -0.54
C THR A 5 -12.84 13.76 -0.33
N PRO A 6 -12.76 12.94 -1.38
CA PRO A 6 -12.56 11.51 -1.21
C PRO A 6 -11.21 11.34 -0.52
N VAL A 7 -11.23 10.97 0.75
CA VAL A 7 -10.07 10.40 1.42
C VAL A 7 -9.67 9.21 0.56
N LEU A 8 -8.47 9.26 -0.02
CA LEU A 8 -7.81 8.14 -0.66
C LEU A 8 -7.82 6.98 0.36
N GLN A 9 -8.80 6.10 0.28
CA GLN A 9 -8.71 4.84 0.99
C GLN A 9 -7.58 4.08 0.32
N PRO A 10 -6.46 3.83 1.00
CA PRO A 10 -5.41 2.99 0.45
C PRO A 10 -6.03 1.62 0.17
N THR A 11 -5.83 1.10 -1.03
CA THR A 11 -6.10 -0.31 -1.33
C THR A 11 -5.44 -1.13 -0.22
N GLU A 12 -6.16 -2.07 0.39
CA GLU A 12 -5.62 -2.89 1.48
C GLU A 12 -4.25 -3.43 1.08
N PRO A 13 -3.22 -3.19 1.89
CA PRO A 13 -1.87 -3.62 1.57
C PRO A 13 -1.78 -5.15 1.59
N ASP A 14 -0.97 -5.71 0.72
CA ASP A 14 -0.68 -7.14 0.72
C ASP A 14 0.29 -7.47 1.85
N GLU A 15 -0.23 -7.92 3.00
CA GLU A 15 0.56 -8.22 4.21
C GLU A 15 1.68 -9.22 3.94
N SER A 16 1.42 -10.24 3.10
CA SER A 16 2.43 -11.26 2.76
C SER A 16 3.59 -10.66 1.93
N LEU A 17 3.29 -9.69 1.08
CA LEU A 17 4.28 -8.94 0.30
C LEU A 17 5.07 -8.00 1.21
N LEU A 18 4.41 -7.29 2.12
CA LEU A 18 5.05 -6.39 3.07
C LEU A 18 6.04 -7.11 3.97
N ASP A 19 5.69 -8.28 4.51
CA ASP A 19 6.58 -9.07 5.36
C ASP A 19 7.84 -9.53 4.61
N ARG A 20 7.68 -10.00 3.36
CA ARG A 20 8.82 -10.39 2.51
C ARG A 20 9.73 -9.20 2.20
N LEU A 21 9.16 -8.06 1.82
CA LEU A 21 9.91 -6.85 1.53
C LEU A 21 10.64 -6.32 2.76
N ALA A 22 10.01 -6.34 3.93
CA ALA A 22 10.62 -5.94 5.19
C ALA A 22 11.79 -6.86 5.60
N LEU A 23 11.73 -8.16 5.28
CA LEU A 23 12.84 -9.07 5.49
C LEU A 23 14.00 -8.77 4.53
N ILE A 24 13.71 -8.62 3.24
CA ILE A 24 14.71 -8.29 2.20
C ILE A 24 15.39 -6.96 2.55
N GLU A 25 14.62 -5.93 2.89
CA GLU A 25 15.14 -4.63 3.30
C GLU A 25 16.16 -4.74 4.44
N ARG A 26 15.83 -5.50 5.50
CA ARG A 26 16.70 -5.67 6.66
C ARG A 26 18.00 -6.37 6.30
N VAL A 27 17.89 -7.51 5.60
CA VAL A 27 19.07 -8.28 5.19
C VAL A 27 19.98 -7.42 4.33
N THR A 28 19.42 -6.74 3.35
CA THR A 28 20.15 -5.86 2.44
C THR A 28 20.82 -4.71 3.16
N LEU A 29 20.13 -4.08 4.13
CA LEU A 29 20.66 -2.96 4.88
C LEU A 29 21.78 -3.39 5.84
N ILE A 30 21.61 -4.53 6.52
CA ILE A 30 22.67 -5.09 7.37
C ILE A 30 23.89 -5.45 6.52
N ALA A 31 23.71 -6.08 5.38
CA ALA A 31 24.79 -6.42 4.45
C ALA A 31 25.52 -5.14 3.97
N ALA A 32 24.78 -4.09 3.63
CA ALA A 32 25.38 -2.79 3.26
C ALA A 32 26.20 -2.15 4.40
N ILE A 33 25.67 -2.15 5.64
CA ILE A 33 26.39 -1.63 6.81
C ILE A 33 27.68 -2.40 7.02
N VAL A 34 27.63 -3.74 6.99
CA VAL A 34 28.83 -4.59 7.17
C VAL A 34 29.84 -4.32 6.05
N PHE A 35 29.38 -4.25 4.80
CA PHE A 35 30.24 -3.96 3.65
C PHE A 35 30.95 -2.62 3.79
N PHE A 36 30.25 -1.52 4.10
CA PHE A 36 30.85 -0.20 4.26
C PHE A 36 31.78 -0.12 5.49
N ALA A 37 31.41 -0.79 6.59
CA ALA A 37 32.25 -0.87 7.79
C ALA A 37 33.55 -1.62 7.52
N LEU A 38 33.53 -2.73 6.77
CA LEU A 38 34.71 -3.48 6.37
C LEU A 38 35.63 -2.65 5.46
N ASN A 39 35.06 -1.92 4.45
CA ASN A 39 35.85 -1.01 3.63
C ASN A 39 36.53 0.10 4.42
N LEU A 40 35.87 0.63 5.46
CA LEU A 40 36.45 1.64 6.32
C LEU A 40 37.51 1.05 7.24
N ALA A 41 37.29 -0.16 7.80
CA ALA A 41 38.26 -0.85 8.65
C ALA A 41 39.52 -1.21 7.87
N GLU A 42 39.44 -1.71 6.65
CA GLU A 42 40.57 -1.99 5.77
C GLU A 42 41.47 -0.75 5.59
N ARG A 43 40.84 0.41 5.32
CA ARG A 43 41.57 1.69 5.19
C ARG A 43 42.27 2.11 6.46
N LEU A 44 41.65 1.87 7.62
CA LEU A 44 42.25 2.18 8.92
C LEU A 44 43.47 1.29 9.17
N VAL A 45 43.36 0.00 8.86
CA VAL A 45 44.48 -0.97 9.00
C VAL A 45 45.67 -0.57 8.10
N VAL A 46 45.40 -0.18 6.87
CA VAL A 46 46.45 0.30 5.94
C VAL A 46 47.10 1.60 6.45
N ARG A 47 46.33 2.53 7.02
CA ARG A 47 46.88 3.76 7.66
C ARG A 47 47.74 3.46 8.87
N LEU A 48 47.49 2.38 9.59
CA LEU A 48 48.30 1.92 10.73
C LEU A 48 49.57 1.17 10.31
N GLY A 49 49.89 1.09 9.02
CA GLY A 49 51.12 0.49 8.50
C GLY A 49 51.11 -1.03 8.38
N LEU A 50 49.97 -1.66 8.60
CA LEU A 50 49.80 -3.10 8.41
C LEU A 50 49.47 -3.35 6.92
N ARG A 51 50.40 -3.96 6.18
CA ARG A 51 50.18 -4.35 4.76
C ARG A 51 49.28 -5.57 4.73
N LEU A 52 48.00 -5.36 4.37
CA LEU A 52 47.14 -6.43 3.87
C LEU A 52 47.48 -6.65 2.39
N ALA A 53 47.64 -7.89 1.98
CA ALA A 53 48.05 -8.30 0.60
C ALA A 53 47.02 -8.00 -0.49
N VAL A 54 46.04 -7.14 -0.24
CA VAL A 54 44.95 -6.85 -1.16
C VAL A 54 45.02 -5.39 -1.59
N ASP A 55 45.61 -5.14 -2.74
CA ASP A 55 45.76 -3.80 -3.34
C ASP A 55 44.48 -3.25 -4.01
N HIS A 56 43.32 -3.81 -3.74
CA HIS A 56 42.05 -3.40 -4.36
C HIS A 56 41.27 -2.45 -3.48
N HIS A 57 41.62 -1.18 -3.50
CA HIS A 57 40.82 -0.12 -2.88
C HIS A 57 39.48 0.06 -3.60
N LEU A 58 38.46 -0.60 -3.07
CA LEU A 58 37.10 -0.61 -3.66
C LEU A 58 36.42 0.77 -3.58
N MET A 59 36.67 1.56 -2.55
CA MET A 59 36.01 2.84 -2.30
C MET A 59 36.91 3.79 -1.47
N ASN A 60 36.81 5.11 -1.69
CA ASN A 60 37.50 6.12 -0.88
C ASN A 60 36.96 6.13 0.56
N ALA A 61 37.81 6.43 1.56
CA ALA A 61 37.42 6.42 2.97
C ALA A 61 36.26 7.38 3.27
N GLU A 62 36.28 8.55 2.66
CA GLU A 62 35.28 9.59 2.81
C GLU A 62 33.93 9.13 2.25
N THR A 63 33.92 8.53 1.05
CA THR A 63 32.72 7.97 0.44
C THR A 63 32.19 6.78 1.24
N ALA A 64 33.06 5.90 1.76
CA ALA A 64 32.67 4.80 2.61
C ALA A 64 32.04 5.29 3.94
N THR A 65 32.58 6.36 4.50
CA THR A 65 32.02 6.99 5.71
C THR A 65 30.64 7.56 5.47
N VAL A 66 30.46 8.32 4.40
CA VAL A 66 29.15 8.88 4.02
C VAL A 66 28.14 7.78 3.76
N ALA A 67 28.52 6.72 3.04
CA ALA A 67 27.65 5.57 2.75
C ALA A 67 27.27 4.80 4.04
N LEU A 68 28.24 4.59 4.95
CA LEU A 68 28.00 3.94 6.25
C LEU A 68 27.04 4.77 7.12
N VAL A 69 27.26 6.07 7.23
CA VAL A 69 26.41 6.97 8.03
C VAL A 69 24.98 7.00 7.42
N SER A 70 24.85 7.01 6.09
CA SER A 70 23.57 6.93 5.41
C SER A 70 22.86 5.60 5.68
N ALA A 71 23.58 4.48 5.63
CA ALA A 71 23.03 3.16 5.94
C ALA A 71 22.57 3.04 7.39
N LEU A 72 23.35 3.58 8.35
CA LEU A 72 22.99 3.64 9.79
C LEU A 72 21.75 4.53 10.00
N SER A 73 21.69 5.68 9.36
CA SER A 73 20.52 6.55 9.42
C SER A 73 19.26 5.85 8.89
N LEU A 74 19.34 5.19 7.74
CA LEU A 74 18.25 4.34 7.24
C LEU A 74 17.90 3.24 8.26
N HIS A 75 18.87 2.54 8.82
CA HIS A 75 18.61 1.48 9.79
C HIS A 75 17.79 1.98 10.98
N TYR A 76 18.22 3.08 11.59
CA TYR A 76 17.55 3.65 12.77
C TYR A 76 16.27 4.44 12.46
N SER A 77 15.97 4.72 11.20
CA SER A 77 14.70 5.36 10.79
C SER A 77 13.53 4.37 10.71
N GLY A 78 13.74 3.05 10.86
CA GLY A 78 12.69 2.02 10.83
C GLY A 78 11.62 2.20 11.91
N SER A 79 10.37 1.79 11.63
CA SER A 79 9.19 1.98 12.50
C SER A 79 9.30 1.35 13.89
N ARG A 80 10.17 0.36 14.07
CA ARG A 80 10.42 -0.37 15.32
C ARG A 80 11.18 0.41 16.38
N TYR A 81 11.84 1.49 15.98
CA TYR A 81 12.71 2.23 16.91
C TYR A 81 11.96 3.34 17.62
N SER A 82 12.37 3.60 18.89
CA SER A 82 11.82 4.65 19.72
C SER A 82 12.04 6.05 19.12
N ARG A 83 11.24 7.02 19.55
CA ARG A 83 11.39 8.43 19.11
C ARG A 83 12.79 9.01 19.34
N ARG A 84 13.51 8.53 20.38
CA ARG A 84 14.90 8.99 20.67
C ARG A 84 15.87 8.49 19.60
N VAL A 85 15.77 7.21 19.22
CA VAL A 85 16.61 6.59 18.18
C VAL A 85 16.30 7.20 16.82
N HIS A 86 15.04 7.50 16.55
CA HIS A 86 14.65 8.20 15.32
C HIS A 86 15.27 9.61 15.23
N ARG A 87 15.36 10.37 16.33
CA ARG A 87 16.06 11.66 16.32
C ARG A 87 17.54 11.52 15.94
N LEU A 88 18.21 10.47 16.41
CA LEU A 88 19.56 10.15 15.98
C LEU A 88 19.64 9.89 14.47
N ALA A 89 18.70 9.11 13.92
CA ALA A 89 18.63 8.88 12.48
C ALA A 89 18.50 10.19 11.68
N VAL A 90 17.63 11.11 12.12
CA VAL A 90 17.44 12.43 11.51
C VAL A 90 18.71 13.27 11.60
N LEU A 91 19.43 13.27 12.74
CA LEU A 91 20.70 13.99 12.88
C LEU A 91 21.76 13.44 11.94
N LEU A 92 21.87 12.11 11.80
CA LEU A 92 22.78 11.47 10.84
C LEU A 92 22.42 11.84 9.38
N ALA A 93 21.15 11.83 9.03
CA ALA A 93 20.68 12.27 7.72
C ALA A 93 21.01 13.74 7.44
N ALA A 94 20.80 14.62 8.42
CA ALA A 94 21.14 16.04 8.30
C ALA A 94 22.66 16.23 8.10
N ALA A 95 23.49 15.53 8.86
CA ALA A 95 24.93 15.59 8.71
C ALA A 95 25.38 15.16 7.29
N VAL A 96 24.86 14.04 6.80
CA VAL A 96 25.13 13.57 5.41
C VAL A 96 24.72 14.63 4.38
N THR A 97 23.49 15.16 4.52
CA THR A 97 22.96 16.17 3.59
C THR A 97 23.86 17.43 3.56
N LEU A 98 24.20 17.96 4.73
CA LEU A 98 25.01 19.18 4.84
C LEU A 98 26.42 18.99 4.30
N VAL A 99 27.09 17.90 4.64
CA VAL A 99 28.46 17.60 4.15
C VAL A 99 28.45 17.40 2.65
N CYS A 100 27.55 16.59 2.13
CA CYS A 100 27.48 16.32 0.70
C CYS A 100 27.05 17.55 -0.11
N LEU A 101 26.11 18.36 0.41
CA LEU A 101 25.71 19.61 -0.23
C LEU A 101 26.86 20.63 -0.25
N ALA A 102 27.67 20.73 0.82
CA ALA A 102 28.85 21.56 0.83
C ALA A 102 29.87 21.14 -0.26
N ILE A 103 30.10 19.83 -0.43
CA ILE A 103 30.96 19.29 -1.48
C ILE A 103 30.40 19.62 -2.88
N VAL A 104 29.09 19.46 -3.10
CA VAL A 104 28.43 19.80 -4.36
C VAL A 104 28.57 21.29 -4.66
N CYS A 105 28.30 22.18 -3.68
CA CYS A 105 28.44 23.63 -3.84
C CYS A 105 29.90 24.02 -4.13
N GLN A 106 30.87 23.47 -3.40
CA GLN A 106 32.29 23.71 -3.61
C GLN A 106 32.70 23.33 -5.04
N SER A 107 32.23 22.20 -5.53
CA SER A 107 32.50 21.72 -6.88
C SER A 107 31.87 22.61 -7.97
N LEU A 108 30.62 23.06 -7.75
CA LEU A 108 29.89 23.91 -8.72
C LEU A 108 30.46 25.33 -8.84
N PHE A 109 30.86 25.92 -7.72
CA PHE A 109 31.34 27.32 -7.67
C PHE A 109 32.85 27.44 -7.80
N HIS A 110 33.58 26.33 -8.06
CA HIS A 110 35.03 26.30 -8.13
C HIS A 110 35.75 26.99 -6.95
N ILE A 111 35.15 26.94 -5.78
CA ILE A 111 35.69 27.54 -4.56
C ILE A 111 36.91 26.70 -4.18
N SER A 112 38.10 27.32 -4.24
CA SER A 112 39.32 26.67 -3.80
C SER A 112 39.18 26.13 -2.38
N PRO A 113 39.60 24.88 -2.07
CA PRO A 113 39.39 24.28 -0.78
C PRO A 113 40.17 25.00 0.31
N GLY A 114 39.70 26.16 0.75
CA GLY A 114 40.25 26.89 1.91
C GLY A 114 40.01 26.21 3.24
N ILE A 115 39.23 25.12 3.25
CA ILE A 115 38.96 24.28 4.45
C ILE A 115 39.80 22.99 4.37
N ASN A 116 41.05 23.09 3.94
CA ASN A 116 42.00 21.98 3.99
C ASN A 116 42.43 21.58 5.43
N GLY A 117 41.74 22.10 6.46
CA GLY A 117 42.01 21.77 7.88
C GLY A 117 41.69 20.32 8.28
N PHE A 118 40.94 19.58 7.44
CA PHE A 118 40.59 18.17 7.74
C PHE A 118 41.41 17.12 6.98
N GLY A 119 42.44 17.50 6.20
CA GLY A 119 43.37 16.56 5.56
C GLY A 119 42.69 15.50 4.67
N LEU A 120 41.58 15.84 4.00
CA LEU A 120 40.83 14.94 3.12
C LEU A 120 41.63 14.75 1.81
N ALA A 121 42.37 13.67 1.70
CA ALA A 121 43.34 13.39 0.64
C ALA A 121 42.68 13.07 -0.72
N SER A 122 41.36 12.78 -0.75
CA SER A 122 40.62 12.61 -2.03
C SER A 122 39.12 12.88 -1.75
N PRO A 123 38.57 13.98 -2.31
CA PRO A 123 37.17 14.35 -2.06
C PRO A 123 36.21 13.29 -2.61
N VAL A 124 35.03 13.18 -1.97
CA VAL A 124 33.91 12.40 -2.52
C VAL A 124 33.63 12.89 -3.94
N PRO A 125 33.52 12.00 -4.95
CA PRO A 125 33.16 12.40 -6.30
C PRO A 125 31.86 13.20 -6.34
N PHE A 126 31.78 14.21 -7.20
CA PHE A 126 30.63 15.11 -7.31
C PHE A 126 29.29 14.38 -7.46
N ASP A 127 29.24 13.39 -8.33
CA ASP A 127 28.08 12.56 -8.62
C ASP A 127 27.65 11.70 -7.42
N ALA A 128 28.61 11.14 -6.67
CA ALA A 128 28.33 10.46 -5.42
C ALA A 128 27.82 11.43 -4.35
N ALA A 129 28.46 12.60 -4.19
CA ALA A 129 28.03 13.62 -3.26
C ALA A 129 26.61 14.11 -3.55
N ALA A 130 26.26 14.36 -4.80
CA ALA A 130 24.91 14.74 -5.20
C ALA A 130 23.88 13.66 -4.86
N GLY A 131 24.21 12.38 -5.10
CA GLY A 131 23.34 11.24 -4.75
C GLY A 131 23.12 11.11 -3.24
N PHE A 132 24.19 11.18 -2.45
CA PHE A 132 24.08 11.11 -0.99
C PHE A 132 23.44 12.34 -0.36
N ALA A 133 23.56 13.53 -0.96
CA ALA A 133 22.84 14.72 -0.53
C ALA A 133 21.33 14.56 -0.70
N LEU A 134 20.88 14.08 -1.87
CA LEU A 134 19.46 13.79 -2.12
C LEU A 134 18.93 12.66 -1.24
N LEU A 135 19.72 11.60 -1.05
CA LEU A 135 19.36 10.50 -0.15
C LEU A 135 19.16 11.02 1.27
N GLY A 136 20.10 11.80 1.82
CA GLY A 136 20.00 12.40 3.13
C GLY A 136 18.77 13.30 3.25
N ALA A 137 18.53 14.17 2.26
CA ALA A 137 17.36 15.05 2.24
C ALA A 137 16.03 14.25 2.23
N ALA A 138 15.93 13.18 1.44
CA ALA A 138 14.77 12.29 1.44
C ALA A 138 14.57 11.60 2.81
N MET A 139 15.67 11.21 3.46
CA MET A 139 15.65 10.57 4.78
C MET A 139 15.19 11.49 5.91
N LEU A 140 15.42 12.80 5.83
CA LEU A 140 14.90 13.78 6.80
C LEU A 140 13.37 13.76 6.88
N LEU A 141 12.70 13.46 5.78
CA LEU A 141 11.25 13.46 5.66
C LEU A 141 10.63 12.07 5.55
N ILE A 142 11.39 11.00 5.83
CA ILE A 142 10.95 9.62 5.59
C ILE A 142 9.71 9.21 6.39
N ARG A 143 9.52 9.80 7.59
CA ARG A 143 8.37 9.61 8.48
C ARG A 143 7.42 10.81 8.51
N ALA A 144 7.49 11.70 7.54
CA ALA A 144 6.60 12.85 7.51
C ALA A 144 5.14 12.41 7.31
N GLU A 145 4.24 12.94 8.14
CA GLU A 145 2.80 12.66 8.10
C GLU A 145 2.00 13.82 7.48
N ALA A 146 2.52 15.05 7.55
CA ALA A 146 1.88 16.21 6.96
C ALA A 146 1.83 16.11 5.43
N ARG A 147 0.68 16.33 4.80
CA ARG A 147 0.45 16.17 3.35
C ARG A 147 1.53 16.83 2.48
N VAL A 148 1.91 18.07 2.83
CA VAL A 148 2.96 18.81 2.09
C VAL A 148 4.32 18.12 2.24
N ALA A 149 4.69 17.72 3.45
CA ALA A 149 5.96 17.04 3.72
C ALA A 149 6.03 15.65 3.07
N VAL A 150 4.89 14.93 2.99
CA VAL A 150 4.73 13.69 2.22
C VAL A 150 5.04 13.93 0.75
N GLY A 151 4.42 14.95 0.12
CA GLY A 151 4.66 15.29 -1.28
C GLY A 151 6.12 15.69 -1.56
N VAL A 152 6.74 16.45 -0.66
CA VAL A 152 8.17 16.82 -0.77
C VAL A 152 9.07 15.59 -0.66
N ALA A 153 8.79 14.68 0.28
CA ALA A 153 9.55 13.44 0.43
C ALA A 153 9.42 12.54 -0.80
N ASP A 154 8.22 12.40 -1.38
CA ASP A 154 8.00 11.65 -2.61
C ASP A 154 8.74 12.27 -3.79
N PHE A 155 8.73 13.60 -3.92
CA PHE A 155 9.47 14.33 -4.94
C PHE A 155 11.00 14.15 -4.79
N LEU A 156 11.54 14.26 -3.58
CA LEU A 156 12.97 14.03 -3.33
C LEU A 156 13.37 12.59 -3.64
N THR A 157 12.53 11.62 -3.29
CA THR A 157 12.76 10.21 -3.63
C THR A 157 12.73 9.99 -5.16
N PHE A 158 11.81 10.65 -5.86
CA PHE A 158 11.74 10.64 -7.31
C PHE A 158 13.03 11.20 -7.94
N CYS A 159 13.50 12.38 -7.48
CA CYS A 159 14.74 12.98 -7.93
C CYS A 159 15.95 12.10 -7.66
N LEU A 160 16.01 11.44 -6.49
CA LEU A 160 17.06 10.50 -6.14
C LEU A 160 17.08 9.30 -7.08
N VAL A 161 15.93 8.67 -7.34
CA VAL A 161 15.80 7.54 -8.26
C VAL A 161 16.22 7.96 -9.68
N LEU A 162 15.78 9.13 -10.15
CA LEU A 162 16.16 9.67 -11.44
C LEU A 162 17.68 9.86 -11.55
N LEU A 163 18.30 10.48 -10.54
CA LEU A 163 19.75 10.69 -10.52
C LEU A 163 20.50 9.36 -10.54
N VAL A 164 20.09 8.38 -9.72
CA VAL A 164 20.71 7.05 -9.70
C VAL A 164 20.56 6.35 -11.04
N LEU A 165 19.40 6.45 -11.69
CA LEU A 165 19.20 5.93 -13.05
C LEU A 165 20.14 6.57 -14.06
N VAL A 166 20.33 7.89 -14.00
CA VAL A 166 21.28 8.62 -14.87
C VAL A 166 22.71 8.11 -14.65
N LEU A 167 23.13 7.96 -13.39
CA LEU A 167 24.49 7.49 -13.05
C LEU A 167 24.72 6.04 -13.51
N VAL A 168 23.75 5.15 -13.27
CA VAL A 168 23.80 3.74 -13.72
C VAL A 168 23.84 3.67 -15.25
N SER A 169 23.00 4.45 -15.93
CA SER A 169 22.95 4.50 -17.40
C SER A 169 24.25 5.00 -17.97
N GLY A 170 24.79 6.10 -17.45
CA GLY A 170 26.06 6.65 -17.88
C GLY A 170 27.21 5.65 -17.73
N ARG A 171 27.22 4.93 -16.60
CA ARG A 171 28.23 3.90 -16.33
C ARG A 171 28.10 2.69 -17.25
N LEU A 172 26.88 2.23 -17.49
CA LEU A 172 26.60 1.10 -18.36
C LEU A 172 26.99 1.40 -19.81
N ILE A 173 26.64 2.58 -20.32
CA ILE A 173 26.97 3.06 -21.66
C ILE A 173 28.50 3.14 -21.82
N SER A 174 29.22 3.67 -20.81
CA SER A 174 30.68 3.72 -20.82
C SER A 174 31.31 2.33 -20.79
N ALA A 175 30.82 1.41 -19.98
CA ALA A 175 31.33 0.05 -19.84
C ALA A 175 31.14 -0.79 -21.13
N LEU A 176 30.08 -0.52 -21.89
CA LEU A 176 29.78 -1.19 -23.15
C LEU A 176 30.62 -0.63 -24.32
N GLY A 177 31.50 0.35 -24.08
CA GLY A 177 32.36 0.95 -25.14
C GLY A 177 31.57 1.70 -26.22
N ILE A 178 30.34 2.11 -25.92
CA ILE A 178 29.42 2.78 -26.85
C ILE A 178 29.85 4.21 -27.11
N ALA A 179 30.75 4.74 -26.28
CA ALA A 179 31.26 6.09 -26.37
C ALA A 179 32.69 6.06 -26.89
N GLY A 180 32.89 6.50 -28.10
CA GLY A 180 34.17 6.53 -28.80
C GLY A 180 35.24 7.49 -28.22
N GLN A 181 35.07 8.04 -27.04
CA GLN A 181 36.04 8.93 -26.37
C GLN A 181 36.19 8.56 -24.88
N PRO A 182 37.41 8.63 -24.33
CA PRO A 182 37.62 8.47 -22.90
C PRO A 182 36.94 9.63 -22.14
N THR A 183 35.81 9.36 -21.54
CA THR A 183 35.15 10.32 -20.62
C THR A 183 35.94 10.43 -19.33
N PRO A 184 35.96 11.60 -18.63
CA PRO A 184 36.51 11.71 -17.28
C PRO A 184 35.94 10.58 -16.43
N ALA A 185 36.82 9.91 -15.66
CA ALA A 185 36.51 8.66 -14.98
C ALA A 185 35.18 8.73 -14.23
N PRO A 186 34.14 8.01 -14.67
CA PRO A 186 32.87 8.02 -14.02
C PRO A 186 32.99 7.40 -12.62
N ILE A 187 32.05 7.69 -11.74
CA ILE A 187 31.97 7.10 -10.39
C ILE A 187 32.30 5.60 -10.41
N SER A 188 33.13 5.15 -9.49
CA SER A 188 33.45 3.72 -9.36
C SER A 188 32.18 2.87 -9.20
N TRP A 189 32.19 1.63 -9.68
CA TRP A 189 31.06 0.71 -9.55
C TRP A 189 30.61 0.49 -8.11
N VAL A 190 31.55 0.47 -7.16
CA VAL A 190 31.28 0.15 -5.75
C VAL A 190 30.48 1.23 -5.04
N PRO A 191 30.85 2.53 -5.08
CA PRO A 191 30.01 3.61 -4.58
C PRO A 191 28.63 3.67 -5.23
N LEU A 192 28.57 3.44 -6.54
CA LEU A 192 27.33 3.46 -7.29
C LEU A 192 26.38 2.33 -6.85
N LEU A 193 26.88 1.10 -6.71
CA LEU A 193 26.12 -0.02 -6.17
C LEU A 193 25.60 0.27 -4.76
N GLY A 194 26.45 0.84 -3.89
CA GLY A 194 26.05 1.27 -2.56
C GLY A 194 24.92 2.27 -2.61
N LEU A 195 25.00 3.28 -3.47
CA LEU A 195 23.95 4.28 -3.64
C LEU A 195 22.65 3.67 -4.20
N VAL A 196 22.74 2.74 -5.17
CA VAL A 196 21.58 1.99 -5.71
C VAL A 196 20.87 1.23 -4.59
N VAL A 197 21.62 0.47 -3.78
CA VAL A 197 21.07 -0.31 -2.68
C VAL A 197 20.37 0.57 -1.65
N LEU A 198 21.03 1.65 -1.21
CA LEU A 198 20.43 2.57 -0.22
C LEU A 198 19.21 3.30 -0.79
N THR A 199 19.24 3.65 -2.08
CA THR A 199 18.09 4.26 -2.77
C THR A 199 16.91 3.28 -2.85
N ALA A 200 17.15 2.01 -3.16
CA ALA A 200 16.11 0.98 -3.17
C ALA A 200 15.46 0.81 -1.79
N VAL A 201 16.27 0.79 -0.73
CA VAL A 201 15.75 0.72 0.66
C VAL A 201 14.94 1.98 1.00
N ALA A 202 15.42 3.17 0.68
CA ALA A 202 14.70 4.42 0.91
C ALA A 202 13.36 4.45 0.14
N PHE A 203 13.37 3.99 -1.11
CA PHE A 203 12.16 3.88 -1.93
C PHE A 203 11.14 2.89 -1.34
N LEU A 204 11.58 1.69 -0.93
CA LEU A 204 10.69 0.69 -0.33
C LEU A 204 10.02 1.22 0.94
N ARG A 205 10.77 1.88 1.82
CA ARG A 205 10.19 2.52 3.02
C ARG A 205 9.19 3.61 2.70
N ARG A 206 9.47 4.38 1.66
CA ARG A 206 8.55 5.43 1.24
C ARG A 206 7.30 4.86 0.58
N ALA A 207 7.41 3.70 -0.09
CA ALA A 207 6.29 3.01 -0.69
C ALA A 207 5.21 2.58 0.33
N GLU A 208 5.57 2.36 1.61
CA GLU A 208 4.58 2.05 2.66
C GLU A 208 3.60 3.21 2.95
N ASN A 209 4.05 4.46 2.83
CA ASN A 209 3.31 5.63 3.33
C ASN A 209 3.06 6.76 2.31
N GLY A 210 3.50 6.59 1.06
CA GLY A 210 3.46 7.65 0.03
C GLY A 210 2.67 7.27 -1.21
N THR A 211 2.85 8.08 -2.26
CA THR A 211 2.26 7.88 -3.60
C THR A 211 2.60 6.50 -4.19
N TYR A 212 3.74 5.94 -3.81
CA TYR A 212 4.21 4.63 -4.27
C TYR A 212 3.51 3.45 -3.60
N SER A 213 2.67 3.66 -2.58
CA SER A 213 1.88 2.61 -1.90
C SER A 213 0.99 1.82 -2.86
N ILE A 214 0.67 2.41 -4.02
CA ILE A 214 -0.05 1.74 -5.08
C ILE A 214 0.66 0.46 -5.58
N LEU A 215 1.99 0.38 -5.47
CA LEU A 215 2.75 -0.82 -5.81
C LEU A 215 2.59 -1.95 -4.78
N LEU A 216 2.16 -1.64 -3.57
CA LEU A 216 1.99 -2.59 -2.46
C LEU A 216 0.54 -3.04 -2.25
N GLY A 217 -0.42 -2.44 -2.96
CA GLY A 217 -1.84 -2.75 -2.86
C GLY A 217 -2.22 -4.09 -3.50
N ARG A 218 -3.43 -4.60 -3.18
CA ARG A 218 -4.03 -5.82 -3.74
C ARG A 218 -4.89 -5.57 -5.00
N GLY A 219 -5.16 -4.33 -5.36
CA GLY A 219 -6.00 -3.97 -6.50
C GLY A 219 -5.45 -4.42 -7.86
N ILE A 220 -6.32 -4.51 -8.86
CA ILE A 220 -5.97 -4.88 -10.25
C ILE A 220 -4.90 -3.92 -10.79
N GLY A 221 -5.04 -2.61 -10.55
CA GLY A 221 -4.05 -1.61 -10.96
C GLY A 221 -2.68 -1.83 -10.32
N SER A 222 -2.64 -2.24 -9.05
CA SER A 222 -1.41 -2.56 -8.32
C SER A 222 -0.69 -3.77 -8.91
N ASN A 223 -1.43 -4.81 -9.29
CA ASN A 223 -0.87 -6.00 -9.96
C ASN A 223 -0.26 -5.65 -11.31
N ILE A 224 -0.96 -4.85 -12.13
CA ILE A 224 -0.48 -4.37 -13.42
C ILE A 224 0.79 -3.53 -13.23
N ALA A 225 0.79 -2.60 -12.27
CA ALA A 225 1.93 -1.74 -11.99
C ALA A 225 3.17 -2.56 -11.61
N ARG A 226 3.03 -3.54 -10.71
CA ARG A 226 4.14 -4.45 -10.33
C ARG A 226 4.68 -5.24 -11.51
N GLY A 227 3.80 -5.79 -12.34
CA GLY A 227 4.21 -6.57 -13.51
C GLY A 227 4.93 -5.77 -14.58
N LEU A 228 4.51 -4.51 -14.80
CA LEU A 228 5.09 -3.65 -15.83
C LEU A 228 6.33 -2.87 -15.36
N THR A 229 6.51 -2.65 -14.06
CA THR A 229 7.65 -1.87 -13.53
C THR A 229 9.01 -2.41 -14.00
N PRO A 230 9.33 -3.71 -13.90
CA PRO A 230 10.63 -4.22 -14.39
C PRO A 230 10.84 -3.96 -15.88
N LEU A 231 9.79 -4.13 -16.68
CA LEU A 231 9.83 -3.91 -18.13
C LEU A 231 10.10 -2.45 -18.46
N LEU A 232 9.45 -1.51 -17.77
CA LEU A 232 9.67 -0.07 -17.93
C LEU A 232 11.11 0.34 -17.63
N PHE A 233 11.72 -0.24 -16.60
CA PHE A 233 13.10 0.08 -16.25
C PHE A 233 14.13 -0.58 -17.16
N THR A 234 13.84 -1.73 -17.78
CA THR A 234 14.81 -2.46 -18.60
C THR A 234 14.74 -2.13 -20.09
N LEU A 235 13.54 -1.88 -20.63
CA LEU A 235 13.30 -1.72 -22.06
C LEU A 235 14.09 -0.56 -22.72
N PRO A 236 14.17 0.65 -22.13
CA PRO A 236 14.95 1.76 -22.70
C PRO A 236 16.45 1.45 -22.78
N TYR A 237 16.99 0.77 -21.78
CA TYR A 237 18.40 0.37 -21.79
C TYR A 237 18.68 -0.74 -22.80
N LEU A 238 17.79 -1.71 -22.92
CA LEU A 238 17.89 -2.77 -23.92
C LEU A 238 17.85 -2.18 -25.33
N ARG A 239 16.94 -1.25 -25.60
CA ARG A 239 16.83 -0.52 -26.86
C ARG A 239 18.14 0.21 -27.17
N GLU A 240 18.75 0.90 -26.19
CA GLU A 240 19.96 1.67 -26.37
C GLU A 240 21.18 0.77 -26.62
N CYS A 241 21.28 -0.34 -25.89
CA CYS A 241 22.30 -1.36 -26.15
C CYS A 241 22.16 -1.97 -27.54
N MET A 242 20.94 -2.22 -28.01
CA MET A 242 20.68 -2.77 -29.34
C MET A 242 21.02 -1.76 -30.45
N ARG A 243 20.65 -0.48 -30.26
CA ARG A 243 21.00 0.61 -31.17
C ARG A 243 22.52 0.73 -31.32
N ALA A 244 23.24 0.71 -30.21
CA ALA A 244 24.68 0.81 -30.18
C ALA A 244 25.40 -0.35 -30.91
N ARG A 245 24.85 -1.56 -30.77
CA ARG A 245 25.38 -2.76 -31.45
C ARG A 245 25.13 -2.78 -32.97
N LEU A 246 23.95 -2.26 -33.38
CA LEU A 246 23.51 -2.33 -34.78
C LEU A 246 24.00 -1.17 -35.67
N PHE A 247 24.22 0.00 -35.08
CA PHE A 247 24.49 1.23 -35.85
C PHE A 247 25.87 1.85 -35.58
N ASN A 248 26.94 1.08 -35.57
CA ASN A 248 28.33 1.53 -35.46
C ASN A 248 28.57 2.93 -34.85
N ALA A 249 29.12 2.95 -33.67
CA ALA A 249 29.16 4.05 -32.69
C ALA A 249 30.00 5.30 -33.09
N GLU A 250 30.49 5.45 -34.30
CA GLU A 250 31.47 6.51 -34.69
C GLU A 250 30.91 7.95 -34.68
N LYS A 251 29.60 8.15 -34.54
CA LYS A 251 28.98 9.49 -34.63
C LYS A 251 28.05 9.81 -33.46
N MET A 252 28.25 9.22 -32.28
CA MET A 252 27.35 9.49 -31.14
C MET A 252 27.75 10.75 -30.36
N PRO A 253 26.71 11.57 -29.95
CA PRO A 253 26.92 12.67 -29.02
C PRO A 253 27.36 12.19 -27.63
N PRO A 254 27.95 13.07 -26.83
CA PRO A 254 28.48 12.72 -25.51
C PRO A 254 27.48 11.99 -24.62
N ASN A 255 27.97 11.00 -23.93
CA ASN A 255 27.23 9.94 -23.22
C ASN A 255 26.15 10.37 -22.27
N TYR A 256 26.25 11.56 -21.65
CA TYR A 256 25.31 12.05 -20.69
C TYR A 256 23.95 12.47 -21.27
N THR A 257 23.93 13.02 -22.49
CA THR A 257 22.67 13.40 -23.15
C THR A 257 21.77 12.19 -23.40
N THR A 258 22.36 11.10 -23.87
CA THR A 258 21.64 9.85 -24.14
C THR A 258 21.18 9.20 -22.83
N ALA A 259 22.01 9.22 -21.78
CA ALA A 259 21.66 8.72 -20.45
C ALA A 259 20.53 9.53 -19.83
N ILE A 260 20.56 10.85 -19.92
CA ILE A 260 19.51 11.74 -19.42
C ILE A 260 18.19 11.47 -20.16
N LEU A 261 18.22 11.41 -21.51
CA LEU A 261 17.02 11.15 -22.31
C LEU A 261 16.40 9.77 -22.00
N ALA A 262 17.24 8.73 -21.90
CA ALA A 262 16.76 7.40 -21.53
C ALA A 262 16.15 7.38 -20.13
N SER A 263 16.84 7.99 -19.16
CA SER A 263 16.40 8.01 -17.76
C SER A 263 15.13 8.83 -17.55
N THR A 264 15.03 9.99 -18.23
CA THR A 264 13.80 10.80 -18.20
C THR A 264 12.63 10.08 -18.84
N ALA A 265 12.84 9.37 -19.96
CA ALA A 265 11.80 8.56 -20.59
C ALA A 265 11.30 7.45 -19.65
N VAL A 266 12.21 6.75 -18.94
CA VAL A 266 11.85 5.75 -17.92
C VAL A 266 11.00 6.38 -16.83
N MET A 267 11.43 7.53 -16.29
CA MET A 267 10.73 8.18 -15.18
C MET A 267 9.34 8.70 -15.58
N LEU A 268 9.22 9.28 -16.79
CA LEU A 268 7.91 9.71 -17.32
C LEU A 268 6.97 8.52 -17.54
N SER A 269 7.50 7.42 -18.09
CA SER A 269 6.73 6.19 -18.28
C SER A 269 6.29 5.58 -16.94
N PHE A 270 7.18 5.62 -15.95
CA PHE A 270 6.85 5.15 -14.59
C PHE A 270 5.79 6.03 -13.91
N ALA A 271 5.90 7.35 -14.02
CA ALA A 271 4.89 8.27 -13.52
C ALA A 271 3.52 8.04 -14.20
N LEU A 272 3.52 7.83 -15.53
CA LEU A 272 2.30 7.49 -16.27
C LEU A 272 1.72 6.15 -15.81
N LEU A 273 2.55 5.13 -15.59
CA LEU A 273 2.13 3.84 -15.05
C LEU A 273 1.45 3.98 -13.68
N LEU A 274 2.06 4.73 -12.76
CA LEU A 274 1.47 4.99 -11.44
C LEU A 274 0.13 5.70 -11.53
N PHE A 275 0.04 6.70 -12.43
CA PHE A 275 -1.21 7.42 -12.68
C PHE A 275 -2.31 6.50 -13.23
N LEU A 276 -1.99 5.65 -14.21
CA LEU A 276 -2.93 4.69 -14.78
C LEU A 276 -3.36 3.64 -13.76
N ALA A 277 -2.42 3.11 -12.98
CA ALA A 277 -2.72 2.15 -11.91
C ALA A 277 -3.65 2.77 -10.85
N TRP A 278 -3.40 4.01 -10.45
CA TRP A 278 -4.29 4.74 -9.56
C TRP A 278 -5.69 4.93 -10.15
N ARG A 279 -5.81 5.30 -11.44
CA ARG A 279 -7.10 5.45 -12.13
C ARG A 279 -7.87 4.13 -12.19
N ILE A 280 -7.17 3.02 -12.49
CA ILE A 280 -7.79 1.68 -12.52
C ILE A 280 -8.32 1.30 -11.15
N ASN A 281 -7.53 1.47 -10.08
CA ASN A 281 -7.99 1.17 -8.73
C ASN A 281 -9.18 2.05 -8.30
N GLN A 282 -9.20 3.32 -8.70
CA GLN A 282 -10.36 4.20 -8.45
C GLN A 282 -11.62 3.74 -9.21
N MET A 283 -11.45 3.21 -10.42
CA MET A 283 -12.56 2.63 -11.19
C MET A 283 -13.08 1.34 -10.55
N GLU A 284 -12.18 0.48 -10.08
CA GLU A 284 -12.53 -0.77 -9.39
C GLU A 284 -13.38 -0.49 -8.14
N VAL A 285 -12.96 0.46 -7.29
CA VAL A 285 -13.74 0.89 -6.12
C VAL A 285 -15.12 1.41 -6.54
N LYS A 286 -15.21 2.24 -7.60
CA LYS A 286 -16.50 2.74 -8.09
C LYS A 286 -17.41 1.63 -8.59
N ILE A 287 -16.86 0.63 -9.30
CA ILE A 287 -17.63 -0.52 -9.77
C ILE A 287 -18.16 -1.33 -8.59
N HIS A 288 -17.32 -1.52 -7.56
CA HIS A 288 -17.72 -2.21 -6.33
C HIS A 288 -18.81 -1.41 -5.58
N ASP A 289 -18.67 -0.09 -5.52
CA ASP A 289 -19.67 0.81 -4.93
C ASP A 289 -21.01 0.85 -5.70
N LEU A 290 -21.00 0.55 -7.00
CA LEU A 290 -22.21 0.40 -7.81
C LEU A 290 -22.85 -0.99 -7.66
N SER A 291 -22.17 -1.95 -7.04
CA SER A 291 -22.77 -3.25 -6.73
C SER A 291 -23.88 -3.07 -5.70
N LEU A 292 -25.04 -3.64 -5.97
CA LEU A 292 -26.18 -3.68 -5.06
C LEU A 292 -26.17 -4.93 -4.17
N ARG A 293 -25.16 -5.80 -4.30
CA ARG A 293 -25.06 -7.06 -3.56
C ARG A 293 -23.87 -7.08 -2.60
N ASP A 294 -24.04 -7.80 -1.49
CA ASP A 294 -22.98 -8.12 -0.53
C ASP A 294 -22.10 -9.23 -1.10
N ALA A 295 -20.79 -9.00 -1.14
CA ALA A 295 -19.83 -9.91 -1.78
C ALA A 295 -19.72 -11.27 -1.06
N LEU A 296 -20.04 -11.34 0.23
CA LEU A 296 -19.93 -12.56 1.02
C LEU A 296 -21.19 -13.43 0.92
N THR A 297 -22.37 -12.82 1.03
CA THR A 297 -23.64 -13.54 1.16
C THR A 297 -24.49 -13.56 -0.11
N ASP A 298 -24.15 -12.80 -1.14
CA ASP A 298 -24.92 -12.58 -2.38
C ASP A 298 -26.34 -12.03 -2.14
N LEU A 299 -26.63 -11.54 -0.95
CA LEU A 299 -27.83 -10.77 -0.66
C LEU A 299 -27.67 -9.31 -1.11
N TYR A 300 -28.74 -8.52 -1.10
CA TYR A 300 -28.57 -7.10 -1.31
C TYR A 300 -27.75 -6.46 -0.18
N ASN A 301 -26.79 -5.59 -0.52
CA ASN A 301 -26.12 -4.77 0.48
C ASN A 301 -27.04 -3.64 0.95
N ILE A 302 -26.61 -2.83 1.89
CA ILE A 302 -27.39 -1.73 2.46
C ILE A 302 -27.98 -0.80 1.38
N ARG A 303 -27.22 -0.49 0.32
CA ARG A 303 -27.68 0.37 -0.80
C ARG A 303 -28.72 -0.33 -1.65
N GLY A 304 -28.46 -1.60 -2.00
CA GLY A 304 -29.40 -2.42 -2.77
C GLY A 304 -30.70 -2.63 -2.01
N PHE A 305 -30.61 -2.91 -0.71
CA PHE A 305 -31.77 -3.03 0.15
C PHE A 305 -32.59 -1.74 0.19
N GLN A 306 -31.95 -0.59 0.51
CA GLN A 306 -32.67 0.69 0.57
C GLN A 306 -33.38 1.02 -0.73
N LEU A 307 -32.68 0.92 -1.85
CA LEU A 307 -33.24 1.25 -3.16
C LEU A 307 -34.46 0.40 -3.50
N LEU A 308 -34.35 -0.93 -3.34
CA LEU A 308 -35.39 -1.88 -3.72
C LEU A 308 -36.53 -1.93 -2.69
N ALA A 309 -36.23 -1.83 -1.39
CA ALA A 309 -37.25 -1.80 -0.35
C ALA A 309 -38.11 -0.52 -0.40
N GLU A 310 -37.50 0.65 -0.71
CA GLU A 310 -38.27 1.87 -0.97
C GLU A 310 -39.18 1.72 -2.18
N GLN A 311 -38.70 1.07 -3.26
CA GLN A 311 -39.53 0.77 -4.43
C GLN A 311 -40.70 -0.14 -4.03
N ALA A 312 -40.43 -1.21 -3.29
CA ALA A 312 -41.44 -2.15 -2.80
C ALA A 312 -42.48 -1.45 -1.90
N LEU A 313 -42.05 -0.53 -1.01
CA LEU A 313 -42.95 0.27 -0.17
C LEU A 313 -43.83 1.20 -1.00
N ARG A 314 -43.28 1.85 -2.03
CA ARG A 314 -44.07 2.68 -2.99
C ARG A 314 -45.12 1.84 -3.73
N MET A 315 -44.76 0.61 -4.14
CA MET A 315 -45.69 -0.31 -4.80
C MET A 315 -46.80 -0.77 -3.84
N ALA A 316 -46.46 -1.12 -2.59
CA ALA A 316 -47.44 -1.51 -1.56
C ALA A 316 -48.47 -0.39 -1.29
N ARG A 317 -48.00 0.87 -1.22
CA ARG A 317 -48.90 2.04 -1.09
C ARG A 317 -49.86 2.17 -2.25
N ARG A 318 -49.38 2.01 -3.48
CA ARG A 318 -50.26 2.11 -4.68
C ARG A 318 -51.29 0.97 -4.74
N ALA A 319 -50.89 -0.22 -4.32
CA ALA A 319 -51.75 -1.40 -4.32
C ALA A 319 -52.65 -1.50 -3.06
N HIS A 320 -52.47 -0.61 -2.05
CA HIS A 320 -53.14 -0.67 -0.77
C HIS A 320 -53.04 -2.05 -0.10
N VAL A 321 -51.80 -2.62 -0.12
CA VAL A 321 -51.52 -3.91 0.51
C VAL A 321 -50.56 -3.70 1.70
N PRO A 322 -50.63 -4.56 2.72
CA PRO A 322 -49.71 -4.50 3.86
C PRO A 322 -48.25 -4.58 3.42
N PHE A 323 -47.39 -3.86 4.13
CA PHE A 323 -45.95 -3.89 3.95
C PHE A 323 -45.28 -4.23 5.29
N SER A 324 -44.29 -5.11 5.21
CA SER A 324 -43.60 -5.58 6.41
C SER A 324 -42.08 -5.41 6.25
N VAL A 325 -41.46 -5.14 7.39
CA VAL A 325 -39.98 -5.16 7.55
C VAL A 325 -39.65 -6.14 8.67
N ILE A 326 -38.65 -6.97 8.45
CA ILE A 326 -38.11 -7.92 9.42
C ILE A 326 -36.61 -7.58 9.57
N TYR A 327 -36.18 -7.35 10.80
CA TYR A 327 -34.79 -7.16 11.17
C TYR A 327 -34.28 -8.43 11.87
N ILE A 328 -33.11 -8.89 11.47
CA ILE A 328 -32.56 -10.17 11.89
C ILE A 328 -31.09 -9.96 12.26
N ASP A 329 -30.70 -10.46 13.42
CA ASP A 329 -29.34 -10.39 13.92
C ASP A 329 -28.82 -11.81 14.18
N LEU A 330 -27.61 -12.09 13.73
CA LEU A 330 -26.92 -13.36 13.95
C LEU A 330 -26.27 -13.36 15.34
N ASP A 331 -26.83 -14.17 16.24
CA ASP A 331 -26.38 -14.23 17.62
C ASP A 331 -24.95 -14.76 17.74
N ASP A 332 -24.16 -14.17 18.64
CA ASP A 332 -22.83 -14.64 19.06
C ASP A 332 -21.76 -14.76 17.95
N LEU A 333 -21.91 -14.06 16.81
CA LEU A 333 -20.92 -14.08 15.74
C LEU A 333 -19.51 -13.71 16.22
N LYS A 334 -19.40 -12.69 17.10
CA LYS A 334 -18.13 -12.30 17.69
C LYS A 334 -17.45 -13.45 18.44
N ARG A 335 -18.21 -14.20 19.25
CA ARG A 335 -17.70 -15.37 20.00
C ARG A 335 -17.21 -16.47 19.05
N VAL A 336 -17.93 -16.69 17.95
CA VAL A 336 -17.50 -17.66 16.91
C VAL A 336 -16.19 -17.22 16.26
N ASN A 337 -16.07 -15.93 15.88
CA ASN A 337 -14.85 -15.38 15.32
C ASN A 337 -13.66 -15.49 16.29
N ASP A 338 -13.87 -15.12 17.55
CA ASP A 338 -12.81 -15.12 18.57
C ASP A 338 -12.34 -16.54 18.93
N THR A 339 -13.25 -17.55 18.85
CA THR A 339 -12.95 -18.94 19.25
C THR A 339 -12.47 -19.80 18.07
N TYR A 340 -13.07 -19.64 16.88
CA TYR A 340 -12.88 -20.52 15.73
C TYR A 340 -12.30 -19.81 14.50
N GLY A 341 -12.00 -18.51 14.63
CA GLY A 341 -11.42 -17.68 13.57
C GLY A 341 -12.46 -17.07 12.62
N HIS A 342 -12.05 -16.03 11.91
CA HIS A 342 -12.92 -15.26 10.99
C HIS A 342 -13.49 -16.09 9.84
N GLN A 343 -12.83 -17.17 9.44
CA GLN A 343 -13.33 -18.05 8.39
C GLN A 343 -14.60 -18.80 8.84
N ALA A 344 -14.67 -19.22 10.11
CA ALA A 344 -15.85 -19.85 10.69
C ALA A 344 -17.04 -18.87 10.75
N GLY A 345 -16.80 -17.63 11.16
CA GLY A 345 -17.84 -16.60 11.16
C GLY A 345 -18.31 -16.22 9.75
N SER A 346 -17.40 -16.16 8.77
CA SER A 346 -17.77 -15.93 7.38
C SER A 346 -18.65 -17.05 6.81
N SER A 347 -18.33 -18.31 7.13
CA SER A 347 -19.16 -19.46 6.76
C SER A 347 -20.56 -19.35 7.36
N LEU A 348 -20.65 -18.97 8.64
CA LEU A 348 -21.91 -18.80 9.34
C LEU A 348 -22.80 -17.71 8.71
N LEU A 349 -22.19 -16.60 8.28
CA LEU A 349 -22.87 -15.52 7.55
C LEU A 349 -23.40 -15.99 6.19
N VAL A 350 -22.59 -16.76 5.43
CA VAL A 350 -23.02 -17.32 4.14
C VAL A 350 -24.21 -18.28 4.32
N GLU A 351 -24.15 -19.15 5.32
CA GLU A 351 -25.24 -20.09 5.63
C GLU A 351 -26.51 -19.36 6.06
N THR A 352 -26.38 -18.31 6.88
CA THR A 352 -27.50 -17.43 7.22
C THR A 352 -28.11 -16.81 5.97
N GLY A 353 -27.29 -16.27 5.08
CA GLY A 353 -27.76 -15.72 3.80
C GLY A 353 -28.54 -16.71 2.95
N LYS A 354 -28.11 -17.97 2.87
CA LYS A 354 -28.80 -19.04 2.14
C LYS A 354 -30.16 -19.37 2.79
N ILE A 355 -30.22 -19.48 4.11
CA ILE A 355 -31.47 -19.73 4.83
C ILE A 355 -32.45 -18.59 4.59
N LEU A 356 -32.02 -17.35 4.70
CA LEU A 356 -32.89 -16.18 4.44
C LEU A 356 -33.37 -16.18 2.99
N LYS A 357 -32.49 -16.36 2.03
CA LYS A 357 -32.85 -16.38 0.60
C LYS A 357 -33.89 -17.46 0.27
N SER A 358 -33.82 -18.62 0.90
CA SER A 358 -34.78 -19.71 0.72
C SER A 358 -36.08 -19.53 1.50
N SER A 359 -36.10 -18.70 2.53
CA SER A 359 -37.28 -18.46 3.38
C SER A 359 -38.26 -17.46 2.77
N PHE A 360 -37.81 -16.60 1.86
CA PHE A 360 -38.57 -15.54 1.24
C PHE A 360 -38.75 -15.76 -0.27
N ARG A 361 -39.68 -15.03 -0.88
CA ARG A 361 -39.96 -15.08 -2.33
C ARG A 361 -38.96 -14.21 -3.08
N GLU A 362 -38.80 -14.44 -4.36
CA GLU A 362 -37.94 -13.63 -5.22
C GLU A 362 -38.35 -12.14 -5.28
N ALA A 363 -39.64 -11.85 -5.05
CA ALA A 363 -40.18 -10.50 -4.98
C ALA A 363 -39.87 -9.77 -3.67
N ASP A 364 -39.47 -10.49 -2.62
CA ASP A 364 -39.11 -9.92 -1.33
C ASP A 364 -37.64 -9.46 -1.35
N VAL A 365 -37.37 -8.32 -0.74
CA VAL A 365 -36.03 -7.72 -0.72
C VAL A 365 -35.30 -8.22 0.52
N VAL A 366 -34.30 -9.07 0.33
CA VAL A 366 -33.46 -9.62 1.41
C VAL A 366 -32.08 -8.99 1.35
N GLY A 367 -31.66 -8.30 2.41
CA GLY A 367 -30.38 -7.59 2.46
C GLY A 367 -29.57 -7.89 3.70
N ARG A 368 -28.23 -7.75 3.56
CA ARG A 368 -27.28 -7.67 4.68
C ARG A 368 -26.84 -6.22 4.82
N ILE A 369 -27.11 -5.61 6.00
CA ILE A 369 -26.91 -4.17 6.20
C ILE A 369 -25.78 -3.86 7.19
N GLY A 370 -25.31 -4.85 7.93
CA GLY A 370 -24.23 -4.74 8.91
C GLY A 370 -23.38 -6.01 8.95
N GLY A 371 -22.50 -6.10 9.94
CA GLY A 371 -21.61 -7.25 10.12
C GLY A 371 -22.39 -8.56 10.30
N ASP A 372 -23.33 -8.58 11.24
CA ASP A 372 -24.19 -9.69 11.63
C ASP A 372 -25.70 -9.40 11.42
N GLU A 373 -26.03 -8.27 10.76
CA GLU A 373 -27.38 -7.73 10.64
C GLU A 373 -27.94 -7.94 9.23
N PHE A 374 -29.15 -8.48 9.18
CA PHE A 374 -29.90 -8.72 7.95
C PHE A 374 -31.28 -8.08 8.06
N VAL A 375 -31.81 -7.63 6.93
CA VAL A 375 -33.14 -7.02 6.86
C VAL A 375 -33.89 -7.58 5.67
N VAL A 376 -35.19 -7.82 5.87
CA VAL A 376 -36.12 -8.24 4.81
C VAL A 376 -37.26 -7.25 4.72
N ALA A 377 -37.65 -6.88 3.52
CA ALA A 377 -38.79 -6.03 3.26
C ALA A 377 -39.67 -6.60 2.12
N GLY A 378 -40.97 -6.53 2.28
CA GLY A 378 -41.87 -7.05 1.26
C GLY A 378 -43.36 -6.82 1.54
N GLN A 379 -44.19 -7.22 0.56
CA GLN A 379 -45.65 -7.13 0.64
C GLN A 379 -46.24 -8.38 1.30
N PHE A 380 -46.10 -8.49 2.60
CA PHE A 380 -46.70 -9.57 3.41
C PHE A 380 -47.29 -9.02 4.70
N ASN A 381 -48.31 -9.74 5.22
CA ASN A 381 -49.00 -9.40 6.44
C ASN A 381 -48.41 -10.15 7.65
N GLN A 382 -49.01 -9.99 8.83
CA GLN A 382 -48.54 -10.61 10.08
C GLN A 382 -48.48 -12.15 10.00
N SER A 383 -49.41 -12.80 9.29
CA SER A 383 -49.35 -14.26 9.08
C SER A 383 -48.20 -14.66 8.17
N GLY A 384 -47.86 -13.84 7.17
CA GLY A 384 -46.70 -14.02 6.32
C GLY A 384 -45.39 -13.92 7.11
N ILE A 385 -45.29 -12.96 8.05
CA ILE A 385 -44.13 -12.85 8.96
C ILE A 385 -44.00 -14.14 9.81
N SER A 386 -45.09 -14.59 10.46
CA SER A 386 -45.05 -15.78 11.30
C SER A 386 -44.60 -17.03 10.50
N LEU A 387 -45.05 -17.15 9.27
CA LEU A 387 -44.63 -18.24 8.40
C LEU A 387 -43.13 -18.12 7.99
N ALA A 388 -42.68 -16.92 7.71
CA ALA A 388 -41.27 -16.67 7.38
C ALA A 388 -40.35 -16.94 8.58
N ALA A 389 -40.72 -16.45 9.76
CA ALA A 389 -39.97 -16.72 11.01
C ALA A 389 -39.85 -18.23 11.27
N LYS A 390 -40.94 -18.98 11.12
CA LYS A 390 -40.91 -20.44 11.25
C LYS A 390 -39.98 -21.11 10.27
N ARG A 391 -39.99 -20.70 8.98
CA ARG A 391 -39.06 -21.22 7.94
C ARG A 391 -37.61 -20.93 8.29
N ILE A 392 -37.33 -19.74 8.81
CA ILE A 392 -35.96 -19.36 9.23
C ILE A 392 -35.51 -20.24 10.41
N GLU A 393 -36.37 -20.44 11.43
CA GLU A 393 -36.08 -21.30 12.58
C GLU A 393 -35.87 -22.76 12.17
N GLU A 394 -36.72 -23.29 11.29
CA GLU A 394 -36.59 -24.66 10.73
C GLU A 394 -35.27 -24.78 9.91
N GLY A 395 -34.93 -23.78 9.12
CA GLY A 395 -33.68 -23.73 8.35
C GLY A 395 -32.45 -23.71 9.27
N ALA A 396 -32.49 -22.89 10.32
CA ALA A 396 -31.41 -22.84 11.33
C ALA A 396 -31.28 -24.17 12.10
N ALA A 397 -32.42 -24.76 12.52
CA ALA A 397 -32.42 -26.05 13.20
C ALA A 397 -31.87 -27.18 12.31
N ARG A 398 -32.29 -27.23 11.04
CA ARG A 398 -31.78 -28.21 10.08
C ARG A 398 -30.27 -28.09 9.89
N ARG A 399 -29.78 -26.88 9.66
CA ARG A 399 -28.36 -26.61 9.56
C ARG A 399 -27.61 -27.08 10.81
N ASN A 400 -28.13 -26.77 11.99
CA ASN A 400 -27.52 -27.17 13.26
C ASN A 400 -27.54 -28.69 13.51
N ALA A 401 -28.47 -29.42 12.90
CA ALA A 401 -28.54 -30.87 12.95
C ALA A 401 -27.65 -31.59 11.93
N GLU A 402 -27.47 -30.98 10.76
CA GLU A 402 -26.69 -31.55 9.65
C GLU A 402 -25.20 -31.17 9.71
N SER A 403 -24.83 -30.15 10.49
CA SER A 403 -23.44 -29.66 10.58
C SER A 403 -22.71 -30.22 11.78
N ASP A 404 -21.52 -30.77 11.56
CA ASP A 404 -20.58 -31.18 12.63
C ASP A 404 -19.83 -29.98 13.25
N SER A 405 -20.25 -28.75 12.94
CA SER A 405 -19.62 -27.54 13.45
C SER A 405 -19.76 -27.42 14.98
N PRO A 406 -18.71 -27.03 15.71
CA PRO A 406 -18.75 -26.88 17.16
C PRO A 406 -19.59 -25.67 17.62
N TYR A 407 -20.11 -24.88 16.69
CA TYR A 407 -20.94 -23.70 16.93
C TYR A 407 -22.31 -23.84 16.27
N ARG A 408 -23.32 -23.24 16.87
CA ARG A 408 -24.71 -23.29 16.41
C ARG A 408 -25.12 -21.94 15.80
N LEU A 409 -25.95 -22.00 14.76
CA LEU A 409 -26.61 -20.83 14.18
C LEU A 409 -27.84 -20.50 15.00
N SER A 410 -27.90 -19.29 15.55
CA SER A 410 -29.03 -18.71 16.26
C SER A 410 -29.30 -17.32 15.74
N LEU A 411 -30.56 -16.96 15.56
CA LEU A 411 -30.99 -15.70 14.99
C LEU A 411 -32.01 -15.02 15.92
N SER A 412 -31.84 -13.73 16.17
CA SER A 412 -32.82 -12.88 16.83
C SER A 412 -33.61 -12.10 15.79
N ILE A 413 -34.96 -12.12 15.87
CA ILE A 413 -35.85 -11.62 14.80
C ILE A 413 -36.82 -10.60 15.38
N GLY A 414 -36.85 -9.40 14.82
CA GLY A 414 -37.86 -8.39 15.09
C GLY A 414 -38.61 -7.99 13.83
N SER A 415 -39.85 -7.63 13.92
CA SER A 415 -40.66 -7.32 12.75
C SER A 415 -41.70 -6.24 13.01
N VAL A 416 -42.09 -5.56 11.93
CA VAL A 416 -43.15 -4.59 11.90
C VAL A 416 -43.99 -4.77 10.63
N THR A 417 -45.31 -4.71 10.76
CA THR A 417 -46.26 -4.67 9.66
C THR A 417 -47.08 -3.41 9.72
N ILE A 418 -47.29 -2.79 8.59
CA ILE A 418 -48.11 -1.60 8.47
C ILE A 418 -49.01 -1.68 7.24
N ASP A 419 -50.12 -0.96 7.28
CA ASP A 419 -50.85 -0.53 6.09
C ASP A 419 -50.25 0.81 5.66
N PRO A 420 -49.48 0.86 4.52
CA PRO A 420 -48.59 1.97 4.24
C PRO A 420 -49.33 3.25 3.90
N GLY A 421 -49.27 4.23 4.77
CA GLY A 421 -49.75 5.59 4.58
C GLY A 421 -48.78 6.48 3.79
N PRO A 422 -49.21 7.67 3.33
CA PRO A 422 -48.42 8.50 2.41
C PRO A 422 -47.12 9.06 3.03
N GLN A 423 -47.02 9.19 4.34
CA GLN A 423 -45.89 9.85 5.03
C GLN A 423 -44.89 8.89 5.67
N GLN A 424 -45.12 7.57 5.70
CA GLN A 424 -44.20 6.64 6.35
C GLN A 424 -42.93 6.42 5.56
N LYS A 425 -41.78 6.50 6.25
CA LYS A 425 -40.47 6.29 5.64
C LYS A 425 -39.95 4.90 5.97
N LEU A 426 -39.16 4.33 5.03
CA LEU A 426 -38.56 3.01 5.21
C LEU A 426 -37.66 2.96 6.45
N GLU A 427 -36.89 4.01 6.70
CA GLU A 427 -35.97 4.11 7.83
C GLU A 427 -36.69 4.00 9.18
N GLU A 428 -37.89 4.56 9.28
CA GLU A 428 -38.72 4.49 10.50
C GLU A 428 -39.19 3.05 10.77
N LEU A 429 -39.54 2.32 9.70
CA LEU A 429 -39.95 0.92 9.79
C LEU A 429 -38.80 0.01 10.17
N VAL A 430 -37.63 0.23 9.56
CA VAL A 430 -36.41 -0.48 9.91
C VAL A 430 -36.05 -0.26 11.39
N ALA A 431 -36.14 0.99 11.89
CA ALA A 431 -35.85 1.31 13.28
C ALA A 431 -36.87 0.68 14.26
N VAL A 432 -38.13 0.49 13.86
CA VAL A 432 -39.14 -0.22 14.69
C VAL A 432 -38.84 -1.71 14.72
N ALA A 433 -38.49 -2.31 13.59
CA ALA A 433 -38.15 -3.73 13.49
C ALA A 433 -36.84 -4.04 14.27
N ASP A 434 -35.85 -3.17 14.22
CA ASP A 434 -34.60 -3.27 14.98
C ASP A 434 -34.88 -3.27 16.50
N ARG A 435 -35.69 -2.33 16.98
CA ARG A 435 -36.07 -2.32 18.41
C ARG A 435 -36.76 -3.61 18.85
N ALA A 436 -37.66 -4.16 18.04
CA ALA A 436 -38.33 -5.42 18.33
C ALA A 436 -37.34 -6.59 18.36
N MET A 437 -36.35 -6.62 17.44
CA MET A 437 -35.28 -7.61 17.43
C MET A 437 -34.42 -7.52 18.71
N TYR A 438 -34.05 -6.30 19.09
CA TYR A 438 -33.25 -6.09 20.31
C TYR A 438 -33.95 -6.56 21.59
N GLU A 439 -35.26 -6.36 21.68
CA GLU A 439 -36.07 -6.89 22.80
C GLU A 439 -36.08 -8.41 22.83
N GLU A 440 -36.19 -9.06 21.68
CA GLU A 440 -36.08 -10.51 21.57
C GLU A 440 -34.71 -11.02 21.97
N LYS A 441 -33.63 -10.39 21.45
CA LYS A 441 -32.23 -10.72 21.77
C LYS A 441 -31.98 -10.62 23.28
N ARG A 442 -32.55 -9.61 23.95
CA ARG A 442 -32.50 -9.47 25.42
C ARG A 442 -33.22 -10.60 26.14
N ARG A 443 -34.40 -10.99 25.67
CA ARG A 443 -35.17 -12.11 26.29
C ARG A 443 -34.41 -13.43 26.19
N LYS A 444 -33.74 -13.71 25.09
CA LYS A 444 -32.91 -14.91 24.91
C LYS A 444 -31.70 -14.96 25.85
N LYS A 445 -31.14 -13.80 26.22
CA LYS A 445 -29.99 -13.70 27.13
C LYS A 445 -30.35 -13.75 28.62
N LEU A 446 -31.60 -13.57 28.98
CA LEU A 446 -32.06 -13.73 30.38
C LEU A 446 -32.12 -15.23 30.67
N PRO A 447 -31.49 -15.73 31.76
CA PRO A 447 -31.66 -17.13 32.16
C PRO A 447 -33.14 -17.38 32.45
N VAL A 448 -33.65 -18.45 31.86
CA VAL A 448 -34.98 -18.98 32.25
C VAL A 448 -34.88 -19.34 33.73
N ALA A 449 -35.61 -18.60 34.58
CA ALA A 449 -35.66 -18.79 36.04
C ALA A 449 -36.28 -20.13 36.40
#